data_37dea09eb89f9a674e653e1b10817e04
#
_entry.id   37dea09eb89f9a674e653e1b10817e04
#
_cell.length_a   1.000
_cell.length_b   1.000
_cell.length_c   1.000
_cell.angle_alpha   90.00
_cell.angle_beta   90.00
_cell.angle_gamma   90.00
#
_symmetry.space_group_name_H-M   'P 1'
#
loop_
_entity.id
_entity.type
_entity.pdbx_description
1 polymer ?
#
loop_
_entity_poly.entity_id
_entity_poly.type
_entity_poly.pdbx_seq_one_letter_code
_entity_poly.pdbx_strand_id
1 'polypeptide(L)'
;RVVAPGFIDVHTHLDAQPFWDGTLSPSPLHGVTSVVGGNCGFSIAPLSDDPADGEYLMRMLARVEGMPLEALQEGVPWNWRTTAEYLDAIEPHLAVNAGYKVGHSALRRVVMHEECTGREATPDELASMCDLLRSGLAAGALGFSSSWSRTHNDADGHMVPSRYAHRDELIELCRV
;
A
#
# COMPACT_ATOMS: atom_id res chain seq x y z
N ARG A 1 -25.10 -27.05 -14.22
CA ARG A 1 -24.66 -25.76 -13.65
C ARG A 1 -24.08 -26.03 -12.27
N VAL A 2 -22.97 -25.39 -11.93
CA VAL A 2 -22.38 -25.44 -10.60
C VAL A 2 -22.60 -24.05 -9.96
N VAL A 3 -23.02 -24.02 -8.69
CA VAL A 3 -23.08 -22.81 -7.88
C VAL A 3 -21.98 -22.90 -6.84
N ALA A 4 -21.13 -21.91 -6.75
CA ALA A 4 -20.01 -21.85 -5.83
C ALA A 4 -19.93 -20.43 -5.21
N PRO A 5 -19.28 -20.26 -4.05
CA PRO A 5 -18.88 -18.95 -3.55
C PRO A 5 -18.01 -18.23 -4.59
N GLY A 6 -18.03 -16.88 -4.59
CA GLY A 6 -17.11 -16.10 -5.40
C GLY A 6 -15.66 -16.30 -5.00
N PHE A 7 -14.74 -16.04 -5.93
CA PHE A 7 -13.31 -16.14 -5.66
C PHE A 7 -12.82 -14.98 -4.80
N ILE A 8 -11.78 -15.23 -4.04
CA ILE A 8 -11.04 -14.22 -3.28
C ILE A 8 -9.67 -14.06 -3.95
N ASP A 9 -9.39 -12.89 -4.49
CA ASP A 9 -8.07 -12.55 -5.00
C ASP A 9 -7.24 -11.93 -3.86
N VAL A 10 -6.32 -12.73 -3.30
CA VAL A 10 -5.53 -12.36 -2.12
C VAL A 10 -4.29 -11.52 -2.43
N HIS A 11 -4.03 -11.27 -3.72
CA HIS A 11 -2.84 -10.53 -4.14
C HIS A 11 -3.14 -9.61 -5.31
N THR A 12 -3.57 -8.40 -5.00
CA THR A 12 -3.83 -7.35 -5.98
C THR A 12 -3.08 -6.07 -5.62
N HIS A 13 -2.98 -5.17 -6.60
CA HIS A 13 -2.46 -3.81 -6.45
C HIS A 13 -3.50 -2.79 -6.90
N LEU A 14 -4.75 -3.02 -6.47
CA LEU A 14 -5.91 -2.21 -6.84
C LEU A 14 -6.14 -1.05 -5.85
N ASP A 15 -5.10 -0.62 -5.14
CA ASP A 15 -5.17 0.38 -4.07
C ASP A 15 -5.71 1.73 -4.56
N ALA A 16 -5.35 2.14 -5.76
CA ALA A 16 -5.79 3.40 -6.35
C ALA A 16 -7.13 3.29 -7.11
N GLN A 17 -7.45 2.11 -7.63
CA GLN A 17 -8.57 1.90 -8.55
C GLN A 17 -9.95 2.24 -7.95
N PRO A 18 -10.25 2.06 -6.64
CA PRO A 18 -11.54 2.42 -6.07
C PRO A 18 -11.97 3.86 -6.36
N PHE A 19 -11.03 4.78 -6.54
CA PHE A 19 -11.33 6.19 -6.77
C PHE A 19 -11.93 6.49 -8.14
N TRP A 20 -11.78 5.59 -9.15
CA TRP A 20 -12.37 5.76 -10.48
C TRP A 20 -13.18 4.55 -10.95
N ASP A 21 -13.00 3.37 -10.37
CA ASP A 21 -13.76 2.16 -10.67
C ASP A 21 -13.99 1.33 -9.40
N GLY A 22 -15.06 1.61 -8.71
CA GLY A 22 -15.45 0.90 -7.50
C GLY A 22 -15.84 -0.55 -7.72
N THR A 23 -16.00 -0.99 -8.97
CA THR A 23 -16.21 -2.40 -9.30
C THR A 23 -14.91 -3.20 -9.33
N LEU A 24 -13.76 -2.52 -9.36
CA LEU A 24 -12.43 -3.12 -9.46
C LEU A 24 -12.31 -4.06 -10.66
N SER A 25 -12.81 -3.60 -11.82
CA SER A 25 -12.76 -4.38 -13.08
C SER A 25 -11.30 -4.64 -13.53
N PRO A 26 -11.01 -5.79 -14.13
CA PRO A 26 -11.96 -6.82 -14.60
C PRO A 26 -12.19 -7.97 -13.59
N SER A 27 -11.70 -7.87 -12.35
CA SER A 27 -11.74 -8.98 -11.38
C SER A 27 -13.14 -9.61 -11.20
N PRO A 28 -14.24 -8.84 -11.04
CA PRO A 28 -15.57 -9.42 -10.90
C PRO A 28 -16.07 -10.16 -12.13
N LEU A 29 -15.60 -9.78 -13.33
CA LEU A 29 -15.96 -10.47 -14.57
C LEU A 29 -15.43 -11.91 -14.62
N HIS A 30 -14.45 -12.21 -13.78
CA HIS A 30 -13.86 -13.55 -13.59
C HIS A 30 -14.39 -14.28 -12.35
N GLY A 31 -15.44 -13.73 -11.71
CA GLY A 31 -16.07 -14.34 -10.53
C GLY A 31 -15.39 -13.99 -9.20
N VAL A 32 -14.51 -13.00 -9.18
CA VAL A 32 -13.92 -12.48 -7.95
C VAL A 32 -14.96 -11.61 -7.23
N THR A 33 -15.17 -11.87 -5.95
CA THR A 33 -16.09 -11.10 -5.09
C THR A 33 -15.41 -10.42 -3.93
N SER A 34 -14.13 -10.74 -3.70
CA SER A 34 -13.32 -10.13 -2.65
C SER A 34 -11.88 -9.97 -3.15
N VAL A 35 -11.26 -8.82 -2.87
CA VAL A 35 -9.88 -8.53 -3.23
C VAL A 35 -9.06 -8.11 -1.99
N VAL A 36 -7.76 -8.36 -2.04
CA VAL A 36 -6.82 -7.88 -1.02
C VAL A 36 -5.74 -7.05 -1.70
N GLY A 37 -5.69 -5.75 -1.38
CA GLY A 37 -4.68 -4.80 -1.84
C GLY A 37 -3.58 -4.52 -0.80
N GLY A 38 -2.73 -3.55 -1.08
CA GLY A 38 -1.60 -3.18 -0.22
C GLY A 38 -0.51 -4.25 -0.17
N ASN A 39 -0.35 -5.05 -1.21
CA ASN A 39 0.63 -6.13 -1.27
C ASN A 39 2.04 -5.62 -1.56
N CYS A 40 3.04 -6.48 -1.38
CA CYS A 40 4.45 -6.23 -1.70
C CYS A 40 5.06 -4.97 -1.02
N GLY A 41 4.40 -4.41 -0.02
CA GLY A 41 4.84 -3.17 0.62
C GLY A 41 4.44 -1.89 -0.14
N PHE A 42 3.56 -1.96 -1.14
CA PHE A 42 3.20 -0.85 -2.04
C PHE A 42 1.84 -0.21 -1.73
N SER A 43 1.41 -0.21 -0.50
CA SER A 43 0.20 0.55 -0.14
C SER A 43 0.39 2.06 -0.38
N ILE A 44 -0.71 2.76 -0.63
CA ILE A 44 -0.75 4.22 -0.79
C ILE A 44 -1.20 4.94 0.48
N ALA A 45 -1.29 4.22 1.58
CA ALA A 45 -1.54 4.72 2.93
C ALA A 45 -0.65 3.98 3.94
N PRO A 46 -0.20 4.66 5.03
CA PRO A 46 -0.43 6.08 5.36
C PRO A 46 0.34 7.05 4.47
N LEU A 47 0.04 8.35 4.58
CA LEU A 47 0.81 9.47 3.99
C LEU A 47 1.29 10.42 5.10
N SER A 48 2.40 11.10 4.87
CA SER A 48 2.84 12.22 5.71
C SER A 48 2.19 13.54 5.25
N ASP A 49 2.48 14.62 5.96
CA ASP A 49 2.07 15.97 5.54
C ASP A 49 2.95 16.53 4.42
N ASP A 50 4.09 15.91 4.14
CA ASP A 50 4.96 16.31 3.04
C ASP A 50 4.42 15.77 1.70
N PRO A 51 4.02 16.65 0.76
CA PRO A 51 3.53 16.22 -0.55
C PRO A 51 4.55 15.37 -1.34
N ALA A 52 5.85 15.56 -1.10
CA ALA A 52 6.90 14.79 -1.76
C ALA A 52 6.84 13.29 -1.43
N ASP A 53 6.34 12.94 -0.24
CA ASP A 53 6.17 11.54 0.15
C ASP A 53 5.03 10.87 -0.62
N GLY A 54 3.91 11.58 -0.78
CA GLY A 54 2.79 11.12 -1.61
C GLY A 54 3.19 10.97 -3.08
N GLU A 55 3.91 11.95 -3.63
CA GLU A 55 4.44 11.88 -4.99
C GLU A 55 5.40 10.69 -5.18
N TYR A 56 6.28 10.44 -4.20
CA TYR A 56 7.18 9.28 -4.24
C TYR A 56 6.40 7.96 -4.32
N LEU A 57 5.40 7.77 -3.45
CA LEU A 57 4.60 6.54 -3.44
C LEU A 57 3.78 6.40 -4.74
N MET A 58 3.23 7.49 -5.26
CA MET A 58 2.52 7.51 -6.53
C MET A 58 3.42 7.07 -7.69
N ARG A 59 4.61 7.64 -7.81
CA ARG A 59 5.60 7.31 -8.86
C ARG A 59 6.11 5.88 -8.71
N MET A 60 6.31 5.42 -7.49
CA MET A 60 6.70 4.02 -7.20
C MET A 60 5.61 3.05 -7.66
N LEU A 61 4.34 3.31 -7.33
CA LEU A 61 3.21 2.48 -7.76
C LEU A 61 3.09 2.48 -9.29
N ALA A 62 3.17 3.65 -9.94
CA ALA A 62 3.16 3.76 -11.39
C ALA A 62 4.24 2.88 -12.04
N ARG A 63 5.47 2.90 -11.48
CA ARG A 63 6.60 2.13 -12.01
C ARG A 63 6.44 0.64 -11.80
N VAL A 64 6.06 0.21 -10.60
CA VAL A 64 6.00 -1.22 -10.24
C VAL A 64 4.81 -1.90 -10.90
N GLU A 65 3.67 -1.23 -10.97
CA GLU A 65 2.42 -1.78 -11.49
C GLU A 65 2.15 -1.42 -12.97
N GLY A 66 3.03 -0.62 -13.58
CA GLY A 66 2.84 -0.19 -14.96
C GLY A 66 1.63 0.72 -15.16
N MET A 67 1.17 1.41 -14.12
CA MET A 67 0.08 2.38 -14.22
C MET A 67 0.57 3.69 -14.85
N PRO A 68 -0.22 4.32 -15.74
CA PRO A 68 0.09 5.67 -16.20
C PRO A 68 0.11 6.65 -15.01
N LEU A 69 1.18 7.41 -14.85
CA LEU A 69 1.32 8.36 -13.74
C LEU A 69 0.21 9.40 -13.76
N GLU A 70 -0.16 9.88 -14.94
CA GLU A 70 -1.23 10.85 -15.13
C GLU A 70 -2.59 10.32 -14.62
N ALA A 71 -2.85 9.02 -14.76
CA ALA A 71 -4.07 8.42 -14.24
C ALA A 71 -4.12 8.45 -12.70
N LEU A 72 -2.98 8.26 -12.04
CA LEU A 72 -2.88 8.35 -10.59
C LEU A 72 -2.97 9.81 -10.11
N GLN A 73 -2.41 10.76 -10.87
CA GLN A 73 -2.47 12.19 -10.55
C GLN A 73 -3.88 12.76 -10.65
N GLU A 74 -4.63 12.38 -11.69
CA GLU A 74 -5.98 12.89 -11.94
C GLU A 74 -7.06 12.10 -11.21
N GLY A 75 -6.86 10.78 -11.06
CA GLY A 75 -7.88 9.86 -10.56
C GLY A 75 -7.89 9.69 -9.04
N VAL A 76 -6.83 10.05 -8.33
CA VAL A 76 -6.68 9.81 -6.88
C VAL A 76 -6.51 11.13 -6.14
N PRO A 77 -7.30 11.41 -5.10
CA PRO A 77 -7.28 12.72 -4.42
C PRO A 77 -6.07 12.95 -3.49
N TRP A 78 -5.35 11.90 -3.07
CA TRP A 78 -4.16 11.95 -2.21
C TRP A 78 -4.31 12.83 -0.96
N ASN A 79 -5.51 12.87 -0.35
CA ASN A 79 -5.89 13.81 0.70
C ASN A 79 -6.05 13.19 2.09
N TRP A 80 -5.73 11.91 2.26
CA TRP A 80 -5.66 11.23 3.55
C TRP A 80 -4.25 11.35 4.17
N ARG A 81 -4.16 11.06 5.48
CA ARG A 81 -2.89 10.93 6.22
C ARG A 81 -2.77 9.55 6.85
N THR A 82 -3.84 9.05 7.39
CA THR A 82 -3.89 7.77 8.10
C THR A 82 -4.45 6.66 7.21
N THR A 83 -4.18 5.42 7.60
CA THR A 83 -4.85 4.26 6.97
C THR A 83 -6.35 4.30 7.18
N ALA A 84 -6.83 4.79 8.34
CA ALA A 84 -8.26 4.96 8.60
C ALA A 84 -8.91 5.88 7.57
N GLU A 85 -8.36 7.08 7.38
CA GLU A 85 -8.88 8.05 6.40
C GLU A 85 -8.88 7.52 4.97
N TYR A 86 -7.86 6.74 4.60
CA TYR A 86 -7.84 6.08 3.29
C TYR A 86 -8.97 5.05 3.16
N LEU A 87 -9.17 4.19 4.17
CA LEU A 87 -10.24 3.20 4.16
C LEU A 87 -11.62 3.86 4.10
N ASP A 88 -11.84 4.92 4.89
CA ASP A 88 -13.07 5.71 4.86
C ASP A 88 -13.30 6.38 3.49
N ALA A 89 -12.23 6.84 2.84
CA ALA A 89 -12.33 7.48 1.54
C ALA A 89 -12.75 6.52 0.41
N ILE A 90 -12.33 5.25 0.46
CA ILE A 90 -12.65 4.27 -0.58
C ILE A 90 -13.95 3.51 -0.31
N GLU A 91 -14.36 3.33 0.95
CA GLU A 91 -15.53 2.53 1.33
C GLU A 91 -16.80 2.89 0.54
N PRO A 92 -17.19 4.16 0.37
CA PRO A 92 -18.41 4.52 -0.36
C PRO A 92 -18.40 4.18 -1.86
N HIS A 93 -17.22 3.92 -2.42
CA HIS A 93 -17.04 3.64 -3.84
C HIS A 93 -17.08 2.16 -4.18
N LEU A 94 -16.83 1.28 -3.19
CA LEU A 94 -16.63 -0.15 -3.43
C LEU A 94 -17.96 -0.88 -3.70
N ALA A 95 -18.00 -1.62 -4.81
CA ALA A 95 -19.10 -2.52 -5.17
C ALA A 95 -18.75 -4.01 -4.92
N VAL A 96 -17.52 -4.30 -4.50
CA VAL A 96 -17.02 -5.63 -4.11
C VAL A 96 -16.39 -5.55 -2.73
N ASN A 97 -16.22 -6.71 -2.06
CA ASN A 97 -15.49 -6.70 -0.80
C ASN A 97 -14.01 -6.42 -1.08
N ALA A 98 -13.43 -5.50 -0.35
CA ALA A 98 -12.01 -5.19 -0.45
C ALA A 98 -11.40 -5.04 0.94
N GLY A 99 -10.17 -5.50 1.09
CA GLY A 99 -9.38 -5.27 2.29
C GLY A 99 -7.96 -4.92 1.90
N TYR A 100 -7.31 -4.10 2.72
CA TYR A 100 -5.99 -3.56 2.40
C TYR A 100 -5.00 -3.82 3.51
N LYS A 101 -3.74 -4.04 3.14
CA LYS A 101 -2.60 -4.18 4.05
C LYS A 101 -1.85 -2.87 4.14
N VAL A 102 -1.17 -2.64 5.26
CA VAL A 102 -0.22 -1.54 5.42
C VAL A 102 1.12 -1.95 4.81
N GLY A 103 1.60 -1.17 3.86
CA GLY A 103 2.82 -1.47 3.11
C GLY A 103 4.08 -0.96 3.80
N HIS A 104 5.13 -1.79 3.83
CA HIS A 104 6.41 -1.47 4.45
C HIS A 104 7.09 -0.24 3.83
N SER A 105 7.05 -0.13 2.49
CA SER A 105 7.64 1.03 1.80
C SER A 105 6.92 2.33 2.15
N ALA A 106 5.59 2.29 2.34
CA ALA A 106 4.83 3.45 2.79
C ALA A 106 5.19 3.85 4.22
N LEU A 107 5.29 2.88 5.16
CA LEU A 107 5.71 3.16 6.54
C LEU A 107 7.09 3.81 6.59
N ARG A 108 8.06 3.25 5.86
CA ARG A 108 9.41 3.82 5.79
C ARG A 108 9.40 5.22 5.19
N ARG A 109 8.64 5.45 4.11
CA ARG A 109 8.58 6.76 3.47
C ARG A 109 7.99 7.83 4.40
N VAL A 110 6.92 7.52 5.11
CA VAL A 110 6.26 8.45 6.05
C VAL A 110 7.16 8.80 7.24
N VAL A 111 7.98 7.85 7.74
CA VAL A 111 8.80 8.05 8.93
C VAL A 111 10.18 8.60 8.61
N MET A 112 10.77 8.18 7.50
CA MET A 112 12.17 8.46 7.14
C MET A 112 12.30 9.44 5.97
N HIS A 113 11.18 9.80 5.31
CA HIS A 113 11.13 10.70 4.16
C HIS A 113 12.11 10.27 3.05
N GLU A 114 12.98 11.15 2.59
CA GLU A 114 13.97 10.85 1.55
C GLU A 114 14.99 9.79 1.96
N GLU A 115 15.25 9.64 3.26
CA GLU A 115 16.20 8.65 3.78
C GLU A 115 15.62 7.22 3.85
N CYS A 116 14.36 7.01 3.46
CA CYS A 116 13.71 5.70 3.41
C CYS A 116 14.44 4.70 2.49
N THR A 117 15.23 5.23 1.55
CA THR A 117 16.17 4.49 0.71
C THR A 117 17.60 4.84 1.10
N GLY A 118 18.50 3.89 1.01
CA GLY A 118 19.95 4.12 1.23
C GLY A 118 20.46 3.77 2.63
N ARG A 119 19.62 3.67 3.65
CA ARG A 119 20.03 3.28 5.01
C ARG A 119 18.98 2.45 5.76
N GLU A 120 19.42 1.81 6.82
CA GLU A 120 18.54 1.17 7.80
C GLU A 120 17.83 2.21 8.68
N ALA A 121 16.70 1.83 9.27
CA ALA A 121 15.98 2.67 10.23
C ALA A 121 16.70 2.68 11.59
N THR A 122 16.64 3.82 12.27
CA THR A 122 17.01 3.92 13.68
C THR A 122 15.97 3.23 14.58
N PRO A 123 16.31 2.94 15.86
CA PRO A 123 15.33 2.37 16.80
C PRO A 123 14.07 3.24 16.99
N ASP A 124 14.21 4.58 16.99
CA ASP A 124 13.07 5.50 17.14
C ASP A 124 12.20 5.53 15.89
N GLU A 125 12.81 5.47 14.70
CA GLU A 125 12.07 5.35 13.43
C GLU A 125 11.32 4.03 13.36
N LEU A 126 11.93 2.93 13.78
CA LEU A 126 11.26 1.63 13.86
C LEU A 126 10.08 1.66 14.83
N ALA A 127 10.23 2.26 16.00
CA ALA A 127 9.15 2.44 16.95
C ALA A 127 7.98 3.23 16.32
N SER A 128 8.29 4.32 15.60
CA SER A 128 7.28 5.12 14.89
C SER A 128 6.56 4.33 13.80
N MET A 129 7.28 3.52 13.02
CA MET A 129 6.67 2.61 12.03
C MET A 129 5.75 1.58 12.69
N CYS A 130 6.15 1.01 13.83
CA CYS A 130 5.31 0.08 14.59
C CYS A 130 4.03 0.74 15.08
N ASP A 131 4.08 2.00 15.54
CA ASP A 131 2.90 2.74 16.00
C ASP A 131 1.95 3.06 14.84
N LEU A 132 2.47 3.47 13.68
CA LEU A 132 1.66 3.65 12.47
C LEU A 132 0.99 2.34 12.03
N LEU A 133 1.74 1.23 12.08
CA LEU A 133 1.18 -0.08 11.74
C LEU A 133 0.07 -0.50 12.70
N ARG A 134 0.26 -0.35 14.03
CA ARG A 134 -0.79 -0.62 15.03
C ARG A 134 -2.04 0.21 14.77
N SER A 135 -1.86 1.50 14.48
CA SER A 135 -2.97 2.39 14.14
C SER A 135 -3.71 1.91 12.90
N GLY A 136 -2.99 1.51 11.85
CA GLY A 136 -3.59 0.96 10.63
C GLY A 136 -4.37 -0.33 10.88
N LEU A 137 -3.81 -1.26 11.67
CA LEU A 137 -4.49 -2.51 12.04
C LEU A 137 -5.74 -2.24 12.89
N ALA A 138 -5.66 -1.31 13.83
CA ALA A 138 -6.81 -0.88 14.66
C ALA A 138 -7.93 -0.24 13.82
N ALA A 139 -7.58 0.40 12.71
CA ALA A 139 -8.52 0.97 11.74
C ALA A 139 -9.16 -0.06 10.81
N GLY A 140 -8.72 -1.32 10.83
CA GLY A 140 -9.28 -2.39 10.01
C GLY A 140 -8.41 -2.86 8.84
N ALA A 141 -7.15 -2.41 8.75
CA ALA A 141 -6.23 -3.00 7.80
C ALA A 141 -6.04 -4.50 8.06
N LEU A 142 -5.95 -5.30 6.99
CA LEU A 142 -5.89 -6.77 7.09
C LEU A 142 -4.54 -7.31 7.56
N GLY A 143 -3.52 -6.48 7.64
CA GLY A 143 -2.19 -6.89 8.03
C GLY A 143 -1.10 -5.99 7.48
N PHE A 144 0.11 -6.50 7.50
CA PHE A 144 1.33 -5.87 7.01
C PHE A 144 1.83 -6.57 5.75
N SER A 145 2.48 -5.84 4.87
CA SER A 145 3.14 -6.41 3.69
C SER A 145 4.52 -5.80 3.46
N SER A 146 5.42 -6.60 2.90
CA SER A 146 6.77 -6.18 2.55
C SER A 146 7.25 -6.87 1.28
N SER A 147 8.35 -6.40 0.70
CA SER A 147 8.99 -7.06 -0.43
C SER A 147 10.50 -6.96 -0.37
N TRP A 148 11.14 -8.09 -0.68
CA TRP A 148 12.57 -8.20 -0.89
C TRP A 148 12.91 -8.65 -2.33
N SER A 149 11.96 -8.53 -3.24
CA SER A 149 12.17 -8.86 -4.65
C SER A 149 13.24 -7.96 -5.27
N ARG A 150 14.15 -8.56 -6.05
CA ARG A 150 15.19 -7.82 -6.78
C ARG A 150 14.62 -7.04 -7.98
N THR A 151 13.41 -7.34 -8.40
CA THR A 151 12.74 -6.70 -9.52
C THR A 151 11.94 -5.47 -9.11
N HIS A 152 11.70 -5.29 -7.81
CA HIS A 152 10.98 -4.13 -7.31
C HIS A 152 11.94 -2.96 -7.12
N ASN A 153 11.79 -1.97 -7.99
CA ASN A 153 12.54 -0.72 -7.95
C ASN A 153 11.56 0.46 -7.99
N ASP A 154 11.97 1.58 -7.40
CA ASP A 154 11.22 2.82 -7.46
C ASP A 154 11.26 3.46 -8.87
N ALA A 155 10.65 4.63 -9.03
CA ALA A 155 10.57 5.31 -10.31
C ALA A 155 11.95 5.69 -10.88
N ASP A 156 12.93 5.92 -10.03
CA ASP A 156 14.29 6.33 -10.41
C ASP A 156 15.24 5.14 -10.59
N GLY A 157 14.72 3.91 -10.42
CA GLY A 157 15.48 2.67 -10.61
C GLY A 157 16.23 2.19 -9.38
N HIS A 158 16.08 2.87 -8.24
CA HIS A 158 16.64 2.42 -6.97
C HIS A 158 15.78 1.28 -6.39
N MET A 159 16.36 0.50 -5.48
CA MET A 159 15.59 -0.47 -4.72
C MET A 159 14.47 0.22 -3.93
N VAL A 160 13.29 -0.42 -3.87
CA VAL A 160 12.18 0.10 -3.05
C VAL A 160 12.55 0.17 -1.56
N PRO A 161 11.95 1.07 -0.76
CA PRO A 161 12.34 1.32 0.63
C PRO A 161 12.43 0.07 1.50
N SER A 162 11.52 -0.88 1.38
CA SER A 162 11.50 -2.12 2.15
C SER A 162 12.77 -2.97 1.99
N ARG A 163 13.53 -2.79 0.91
CA ARG A 163 14.76 -3.53 0.64
C ARG A 163 16.00 -2.99 1.37
N TYR A 164 15.91 -1.80 1.94
CA TYR A 164 16.96 -1.22 2.81
C TYR A 164 16.75 -1.57 4.28
N ALA A 165 15.64 -2.25 4.60
CA ALA A 165 15.34 -2.67 5.96
C ALA A 165 16.28 -3.77 6.43
N HIS A 166 16.77 -3.64 7.67
CA HIS A 166 17.42 -4.75 8.35
C HIS A 166 16.39 -5.85 8.65
N ARG A 167 16.85 -7.09 8.77
CA ARG A 167 15.99 -8.22 9.10
C ARG A 167 15.18 -8.01 10.39
N ASP A 168 15.80 -7.40 11.40
CA ASP A 168 15.16 -7.16 12.69
C ASP A 168 14.01 -6.15 12.58
N GLU A 169 14.12 -5.13 11.72
CA GLU A 169 13.01 -4.22 11.40
C GLU A 169 11.78 -5.00 10.90
N LEU A 170 12.00 -5.91 9.95
CA LEU A 170 10.91 -6.74 9.43
C LEU A 170 10.30 -7.64 10.52
N ILE A 171 11.14 -8.23 11.39
CA ILE A 171 10.68 -9.07 12.49
C ILE A 171 9.83 -8.27 13.48
N GLU A 172 10.28 -7.08 13.88
CA GLU A 172 9.54 -6.23 14.83
C GLU A 172 8.20 -5.77 14.24
N LEU A 173 8.17 -5.37 12.96
CA LEU A 173 6.91 -5.03 12.29
C LEU A 173 5.96 -6.24 12.19
N CYS A 174 6.47 -7.44 12.00
CA CYS A 174 5.64 -8.66 12.01
C CYS A 174 5.12 -9.06 13.41
N ARG A 175 5.67 -8.49 14.49
CA ARG A 175 5.23 -8.73 15.87
C ARG A 175 4.11 -7.81 16.32
N VAL A 176 3.87 -6.74 15.58
CA VAL A 176 2.80 -5.79 15.85
C VAL A 176 1.43 -6.45 15.69
#